data_9f48dd93d7a8bf63c2af7438e813d618
#
_entry.id   9f48dd93d7a8bf63c2af7438e813d618
#
_cell.length_a   1.000
_cell.length_b   1.000
_cell.length_c   1.000
_cell.angle_alpha   90.00
_cell.angle_beta   90.00
_cell.angle_gamma   90.00
#
_symmetry.space_group_name_H-M   'P 1'
#
loop_
_entity.id
_entity.type
_entity.pdbx_description
1 polymer ?
#
loop_
_entity_poly.entity_id
_entity_poly.type
_entity_poly.pdbx_seq_one_letter_code
_entity_poly.pdbx_strand_id
1 'polypeptide(L)'
;MKPLVGFPEKMVLLDCETTGGNAIRDRLTEIALIEITDGVETDRWQTLINPGISIPPWISKLTGITDSMVANQPFFVDIAEELQQRLADKVFVAHHVRFDYGFIRESFRRIGINFSAKTLCSVKISRLLYPEQRRHGIDAIVARLGLTINQRHRAMDDAHVILELFQQTQRDFDEFTLQQACKQLSQQTRLPSHLDIAEINKLPERPGVYQFFDEQGALLYIGKSVNIKQRVLSHFVQNGKLRNSEMQQQLQHIDFIETPSDFGAQLLENQLIKSKTPRYNRRQTKAKRLYQIALTVDEKGYHRTTIEMADLHQPPDISQRYGLFRSQKQAEKKLLDLINEHQLCQKLCGMEKTKNGCFGYQLKKCLGGCCGEEPAIRYNLRLQTALSGIKNQAWPWSGPIVITELPADGDYEAAHFHLVDQWLYLGTIKNHHDAYEKLQQRYAEPQYFDLDAYKIQLRFLLKLRPKQLLIETLRLPAQEAS
;
A
#
# COMPACT_ATOMS: atom_id res chain seq x y z
N MET A 1 -25.29 7.86 -35.23
CA MET A 1 -24.22 8.43 -34.38
C MET A 1 -22.99 8.75 -35.23
N LYS A 2 -22.24 9.81 -34.93
CA LYS A 2 -20.92 10.00 -35.54
C LYS A 2 -19.96 8.95 -35.04
N PRO A 3 -19.10 8.34 -35.88
CA PRO A 3 -18.10 7.39 -35.46
C PRO A 3 -17.17 7.99 -34.37
N LEU A 4 -16.78 7.19 -33.37
CA LEU A 4 -15.78 7.58 -32.36
C LEU A 4 -14.41 7.65 -33.04
N VAL A 5 -13.76 8.81 -33.06
CA VAL A 5 -12.40 8.99 -33.56
C VAL A 5 -11.42 9.25 -32.41
N GLY A 6 -10.17 8.86 -32.61
CA GLY A 6 -9.16 9.02 -31.55
C GLY A 6 -9.17 7.93 -30.47
N PHE A 7 -10.10 6.98 -30.55
CA PHE A 7 -10.17 5.79 -29.71
C PHE A 7 -9.67 4.53 -30.45
N PRO A 8 -9.44 3.39 -29.75
CA PRO A 8 -9.07 2.14 -30.40
C PRO A 8 -10.10 1.71 -31.45
N GLU A 9 -9.64 1.24 -32.62
CA GLU A 9 -10.52 0.78 -33.72
C GLU A 9 -11.49 -0.31 -33.30
N LYS A 10 -10.99 -1.29 -32.48
CA LYS A 10 -11.81 -2.37 -31.93
C LYS A 10 -11.80 -2.32 -30.42
N MET A 11 -12.91 -2.07 -29.80
CA MET A 11 -13.05 -2.02 -28.34
C MET A 11 -14.41 -2.53 -27.88
N VAL A 12 -14.46 -2.94 -26.62
CA VAL A 12 -15.68 -3.35 -25.93
C VAL A 12 -15.82 -2.48 -24.69
N LEU A 13 -16.91 -1.73 -24.59
CA LEU A 13 -17.27 -0.99 -23.39
C LEU A 13 -18.06 -1.95 -22.50
N LEU A 14 -17.52 -2.31 -21.35
CA LEU A 14 -18.06 -3.36 -20.49
C LEU A 14 -18.26 -2.84 -19.07
N ASP A 15 -19.33 -3.31 -18.46
CA ASP A 15 -19.59 -3.19 -17.03
C ASP A 15 -20.11 -4.52 -16.49
N CYS A 16 -19.92 -4.79 -15.23
CA CYS A 16 -20.44 -6.00 -14.59
C CYS A 16 -20.93 -5.74 -13.16
N GLU A 17 -22.01 -6.46 -12.79
CA GLU A 17 -22.50 -6.53 -11.43
C GLU A 17 -22.06 -7.83 -10.76
N THR A 18 -21.90 -7.78 -9.43
CA THR A 18 -21.24 -8.85 -8.69
C THR A 18 -21.90 -9.07 -7.33
N THR A 19 -21.62 -10.22 -6.69
CA THR A 19 -22.06 -10.50 -5.31
C THR A 19 -21.24 -9.76 -4.23
N GLY A 20 -20.20 -9.00 -4.64
CA GLY A 20 -19.33 -8.25 -3.71
C GLY A 20 -18.10 -7.65 -4.39
N GLY A 21 -17.15 -7.13 -3.62
CA GLY A 21 -16.00 -6.37 -4.13
C GLY A 21 -14.72 -7.16 -4.40
N ASN A 22 -14.69 -8.46 -4.15
CA ASN A 22 -13.47 -9.27 -4.23
C ASN A 22 -13.60 -10.38 -5.28
N ALA A 23 -12.92 -10.22 -6.43
CA ALA A 23 -13.02 -11.14 -7.56
C ALA A 23 -12.67 -12.61 -7.22
N ILE A 24 -11.84 -12.85 -6.19
CA ILE A 24 -11.49 -14.22 -5.76
C ILE A 24 -12.65 -14.89 -5.02
N ARG A 25 -13.36 -14.16 -4.15
CA ARG A 25 -14.44 -14.70 -3.30
C ARG A 25 -15.81 -14.55 -3.92
N ASP A 26 -16.04 -13.42 -4.56
CA ASP A 26 -17.33 -13.02 -5.08
C ASP A 26 -17.52 -13.49 -6.54
N ARG A 27 -18.74 -13.37 -7.07
CA ARG A 27 -19.14 -13.90 -8.37
C ARG A 27 -19.85 -12.82 -9.19
N LEU A 28 -19.85 -12.99 -10.51
CA LEU A 28 -20.62 -12.19 -11.44
C LEU A 28 -22.11 -12.51 -11.31
N THR A 29 -22.94 -11.48 -11.36
CA THR A 29 -24.42 -11.56 -11.40
C THR A 29 -25.01 -10.98 -12.68
N GLU A 30 -24.32 -10.04 -13.32
CA GLU A 30 -24.67 -9.49 -14.62
C GLU A 30 -23.41 -9.08 -15.38
N ILE A 31 -23.42 -9.24 -16.70
CA ILE A 31 -22.43 -8.66 -17.62
C ILE A 31 -23.19 -7.95 -18.72
N ALA A 32 -22.73 -6.76 -19.09
CA ALA A 32 -23.18 -6.07 -20.29
C ALA A 32 -21.98 -5.50 -21.04
N LEU A 33 -22.07 -5.49 -22.37
CA LEU A 33 -21.03 -4.93 -23.21
C LEU A 33 -21.64 -4.27 -24.46
N ILE A 34 -20.96 -3.23 -24.95
CA ILE A 34 -21.21 -2.54 -26.19
C ILE A 34 -19.96 -2.71 -27.05
N GLU A 35 -20.12 -3.33 -28.20
CA GLU A 35 -19.03 -3.56 -29.15
C GLU A 35 -18.88 -2.37 -30.09
N ILE A 36 -17.66 -1.88 -30.23
CA ILE A 36 -17.30 -0.78 -31.12
C ILE A 36 -16.26 -1.27 -32.13
N THR A 37 -16.54 -1.11 -33.41
CA THR A 37 -15.59 -1.37 -34.50
C THR A 37 -15.54 -0.16 -35.41
N ASP A 38 -14.34 0.32 -35.73
CA ASP A 38 -14.09 1.53 -36.53
C ASP A 38 -14.87 2.75 -36.04
N GLY A 39 -14.98 2.86 -34.71
CA GLY A 39 -15.69 3.95 -34.03
C GLY A 39 -17.22 3.83 -34.08
N VAL A 40 -17.77 2.79 -34.66
CA VAL A 40 -19.22 2.56 -34.77
C VAL A 40 -19.63 1.44 -33.82
N GLU A 41 -20.75 1.64 -33.14
CA GLU A 41 -21.39 0.59 -32.37
C GLU A 41 -21.91 -0.50 -33.30
N THR A 42 -21.43 -1.73 -33.08
CA THR A 42 -21.76 -2.89 -33.92
C THR A 42 -22.71 -3.87 -33.23
N ASP A 43 -22.67 -3.98 -31.92
CA ASP A 43 -23.57 -4.86 -31.18
C ASP A 43 -23.67 -4.44 -29.69
N ARG A 44 -24.75 -4.88 -29.04
CA ARG A 44 -24.97 -4.82 -27.60
C ARG A 44 -25.34 -6.20 -27.09
N TRP A 45 -24.67 -6.63 -26.05
CA TRP A 45 -24.95 -7.91 -25.45
C TRP A 45 -25.00 -7.77 -23.92
N GLN A 46 -25.94 -8.46 -23.31
CA GLN A 46 -26.18 -8.42 -21.88
C GLN A 46 -26.77 -9.73 -21.41
N THR A 47 -26.33 -10.20 -20.24
CA THR A 47 -26.90 -11.38 -19.60
C THR A 47 -26.81 -11.29 -18.07
N LEU A 48 -27.87 -11.77 -17.41
CA LEU A 48 -27.79 -12.15 -16.00
C LEU A 48 -27.05 -13.48 -15.87
N ILE A 49 -26.35 -13.68 -14.77
CA ILE A 49 -25.54 -14.87 -14.50
C ILE A 49 -25.93 -15.43 -13.16
N ASN A 50 -26.11 -16.74 -13.10
CA ASN A 50 -26.25 -17.44 -11.82
C ASN A 50 -24.89 -17.50 -11.13
N PRO A 51 -24.71 -16.81 -9.99
CA PRO A 51 -23.41 -16.78 -9.31
C PRO A 51 -23.06 -18.10 -8.59
N GLY A 52 -24.03 -19.03 -8.44
CA GLY A 52 -23.88 -20.26 -7.65
C GLY A 52 -23.72 -20.04 -6.14
N ILE A 53 -23.89 -18.81 -5.67
CA ILE A 53 -23.86 -18.41 -4.26
C ILE A 53 -24.94 -17.34 -4.02
N SER A 54 -25.41 -17.20 -2.79
CA SER A 54 -26.39 -16.17 -2.41
C SER A 54 -25.84 -14.77 -2.59
N ILE A 55 -26.68 -13.86 -3.07
CA ILE A 55 -26.38 -12.43 -3.21
C ILE A 55 -26.64 -11.75 -1.86
N PRO A 56 -25.64 -11.08 -1.27
CA PRO A 56 -25.84 -10.36 0.00
C PRO A 56 -26.95 -9.31 -0.12
N PRO A 57 -27.82 -9.15 0.90
CA PRO A 57 -28.98 -8.24 0.83
C PRO A 57 -28.62 -6.78 0.49
N TRP A 58 -27.45 -6.31 0.93
CA TRP A 58 -26.99 -4.96 0.61
C TRP A 58 -26.58 -4.80 -0.86
N ILE A 59 -26.06 -5.86 -1.50
CA ILE A 59 -25.80 -5.90 -2.95
C ILE A 59 -27.11 -5.89 -3.71
N SER A 60 -28.08 -6.75 -3.34
CA SER A 60 -29.40 -6.74 -3.98
C SER A 60 -30.09 -5.38 -3.87
N LYS A 61 -29.92 -4.69 -2.74
CA LYS A 61 -30.43 -3.32 -2.57
C LYS A 61 -29.71 -2.32 -3.48
N LEU A 62 -28.41 -2.50 -3.73
CA LEU A 62 -27.60 -1.61 -4.55
C LEU A 62 -27.88 -1.79 -6.04
N THR A 63 -27.86 -3.04 -6.52
CA THR A 63 -27.94 -3.38 -7.95
C THR A 63 -29.37 -3.67 -8.44
N GLY A 64 -30.29 -3.94 -7.51
CA GLY A 64 -31.63 -4.42 -7.82
C GLY A 64 -31.68 -5.89 -8.26
N ILE A 65 -30.52 -6.59 -8.31
CA ILE A 65 -30.45 -8.00 -8.72
C ILE A 65 -30.63 -8.88 -7.47
N THR A 66 -31.61 -9.80 -7.55
CA THR A 66 -31.97 -10.70 -6.45
C THR A 66 -31.66 -12.14 -6.80
N ASP A 67 -31.54 -13.01 -5.77
CA ASP A 67 -31.34 -14.45 -5.97
C ASP A 67 -32.40 -15.07 -6.89
N SER A 68 -33.64 -14.63 -6.80
CA SER A 68 -34.74 -15.12 -7.68
C SER A 68 -34.57 -14.74 -9.14
N MET A 69 -33.95 -13.60 -9.43
CA MET A 69 -33.69 -13.15 -10.82
C MET A 69 -32.60 -13.99 -11.50
N VAL A 70 -31.62 -14.45 -10.73
CA VAL A 70 -30.45 -15.19 -11.26
C VAL A 70 -30.58 -16.71 -11.14
N ALA A 71 -31.56 -17.22 -10.40
CA ALA A 71 -31.70 -18.65 -10.09
C ALA A 71 -31.76 -19.56 -11.34
N ASN A 72 -32.45 -19.11 -12.39
CA ASN A 72 -32.61 -19.83 -13.64
C ASN A 72 -31.77 -19.25 -14.80
N GLN A 73 -30.79 -18.43 -14.50
CA GLN A 73 -29.88 -17.85 -15.49
C GLN A 73 -28.69 -18.77 -15.74
N PRO A 74 -28.00 -18.65 -16.88
CA PRO A 74 -26.81 -19.44 -17.17
C PRO A 74 -25.70 -19.22 -16.11
N PHE A 75 -24.92 -20.25 -15.85
CA PHE A 75 -23.65 -20.08 -15.13
C PHE A 75 -22.61 -19.45 -16.06
N PHE A 76 -21.52 -18.93 -15.48
CA PHE A 76 -20.46 -18.31 -16.26
C PHE A 76 -19.86 -19.29 -17.32
N VAL A 77 -19.75 -20.58 -17.00
CA VAL A 77 -19.24 -21.58 -17.93
C VAL A 77 -20.09 -21.70 -19.20
N ASP A 78 -21.39 -21.51 -19.10
CA ASP A 78 -22.34 -21.66 -20.23
C ASP A 78 -22.20 -20.50 -21.23
N ILE A 79 -21.75 -19.32 -20.78
CA ILE A 79 -21.58 -18.13 -21.61
C ILE A 79 -20.12 -17.85 -21.98
N ALA A 80 -19.18 -18.61 -21.42
CA ALA A 80 -17.76 -18.30 -21.48
C ALA A 80 -17.20 -18.27 -22.91
N GLU A 81 -17.61 -19.20 -23.75
CA GLU A 81 -17.17 -19.26 -25.15
C GLU A 81 -17.65 -18.03 -25.94
N GLU A 82 -18.93 -17.68 -25.85
CA GLU A 82 -19.50 -16.49 -26.49
C GLU A 82 -18.81 -15.24 -26.00
N LEU A 83 -18.65 -15.08 -24.67
CA LEU A 83 -17.99 -13.92 -24.09
C LEU A 83 -16.52 -13.82 -24.54
N GLN A 84 -15.80 -14.95 -24.63
CA GLN A 84 -14.42 -14.98 -25.12
C GLN A 84 -14.32 -14.51 -26.58
N GLN A 85 -15.22 -14.96 -27.45
CA GLN A 85 -15.29 -14.52 -28.86
C GLN A 85 -15.59 -13.02 -28.97
N ARG A 86 -16.51 -12.50 -28.16
CA ARG A 86 -16.86 -11.07 -28.12
C ARG A 86 -15.71 -10.19 -27.65
N LEU A 87 -14.88 -10.68 -26.73
CA LEU A 87 -13.73 -9.96 -26.20
C LEU A 87 -12.45 -10.14 -27.04
N ALA A 88 -12.41 -11.09 -27.97
CA ALA A 88 -11.22 -11.41 -28.75
C ALA A 88 -10.76 -10.21 -29.60
N ASP A 89 -9.46 -9.93 -29.58
CA ASP A 89 -8.79 -8.89 -30.36
C ASP A 89 -9.32 -7.46 -30.16
N LYS A 90 -10.09 -7.22 -29.11
CA LYS A 90 -10.65 -5.92 -28.76
C LYS A 90 -9.99 -5.34 -27.50
N VAL A 91 -9.95 -4.02 -27.41
CA VAL A 91 -9.55 -3.33 -26.17
C VAL A 91 -10.71 -3.39 -25.18
N PHE A 92 -10.46 -3.95 -24.01
CA PHE A 92 -11.41 -4.03 -22.91
C PHE A 92 -11.49 -2.68 -22.19
N VAL A 93 -12.62 -2.00 -22.30
CA VAL A 93 -12.85 -0.69 -21.68
C VAL A 93 -13.89 -0.82 -20.58
N ALA A 94 -13.59 -0.31 -19.37
CA ALA A 94 -14.56 -0.23 -18.29
C ALA A 94 -14.32 1.00 -17.40
N HIS A 95 -15.32 1.33 -16.59
CA HIS A 95 -15.22 2.41 -15.61
C HIS A 95 -14.64 1.83 -14.30
N HIS A 96 -13.37 2.17 -13.96
CA HIS A 96 -12.55 1.43 -13.01
C HIS A 96 -12.12 0.03 -13.49
N VAL A 97 -11.65 -0.06 -14.70
CA VAL A 97 -11.35 -1.30 -15.44
C VAL A 97 -10.69 -2.44 -14.65
N ARG A 98 -9.96 -2.15 -13.56
CA ARG A 98 -9.37 -3.18 -12.70
C ARG A 98 -10.41 -4.05 -12.00
N PHE A 99 -11.56 -3.48 -11.69
CA PHE A 99 -12.66 -4.20 -11.06
C PHE A 99 -13.27 -5.20 -12.04
N ASP A 100 -13.83 -4.72 -13.12
CA ASP A 100 -14.52 -5.54 -14.14
C ASP A 100 -13.58 -6.57 -14.75
N TYR A 101 -12.41 -6.11 -15.21
CA TYR A 101 -11.38 -6.99 -15.77
C TYR A 101 -10.93 -8.06 -14.77
N GLY A 102 -10.83 -7.73 -13.48
CA GLY A 102 -10.50 -8.66 -12.41
C GLY A 102 -11.53 -9.78 -12.28
N PHE A 103 -12.83 -9.45 -12.29
CA PHE A 103 -13.92 -10.41 -12.21
C PHE A 103 -14.02 -11.29 -13.46
N ILE A 104 -13.93 -10.71 -14.65
CA ILE A 104 -13.96 -11.45 -15.91
C ILE A 104 -12.78 -12.43 -15.97
N ARG A 105 -11.55 -11.98 -15.71
CA ARG A 105 -10.36 -12.82 -15.70
C ARG A 105 -10.44 -13.95 -14.68
N GLU A 106 -10.92 -13.66 -13.47
CA GLU A 106 -11.04 -14.65 -12.42
C GLU A 106 -12.13 -15.70 -12.73
N SER A 107 -13.23 -15.28 -13.36
CA SER A 107 -14.28 -16.19 -13.81
C SER A 107 -13.78 -17.14 -14.90
N PHE A 108 -13.03 -16.65 -15.89
CA PHE A 108 -12.35 -17.50 -16.87
C PHE A 108 -11.33 -18.44 -16.22
N ARG A 109 -10.54 -17.95 -15.25
CA ARG A 109 -9.55 -18.77 -14.52
C ARG A 109 -10.20 -19.95 -13.80
N ARG A 110 -11.37 -19.77 -13.19
CA ARG A 110 -12.12 -20.83 -12.48
C ARG A 110 -12.52 -21.99 -13.39
N ILE A 111 -12.70 -21.73 -14.67
CA ILE A 111 -13.01 -22.76 -15.68
C ILE A 111 -11.76 -23.19 -16.49
N GLY A 112 -10.55 -22.86 -16.02
CA GLY A 112 -9.29 -23.27 -16.62
C GLY A 112 -8.85 -22.45 -17.84
N ILE A 113 -9.52 -21.34 -18.17
CA ILE A 113 -9.18 -20.48 -19.30
C ILE A 113 -8.29 -19.31 -18.83
N ASN A 114 -7.14 -19.13 -19.47
CA ASN A 114 -6.25 -17.99 -19.20
C ASN A 114 -6.64 -16.80 -20.11
N PHE A 115 -7.52 -15.92 -19.60
CA PHE A 115 -7.99 -14.73 -20.31
C PHE A 115 -7.03 -13.56 -20.15
N SER A 116 -6.72 -12.88 -21.27
CA SER A 116 -5.89 -11.67 -21.30
C SER A 116 -6.37 -10.74 -22.40
N ALA A 117 -6.52 -9.45 -22.09
CA ALA A 117 -6.87 -8.39 -23.06
C ALA A 117 -6.12 -7.09 -22.75
N LYS A 118 -5.97 -6.24 -23.78
CA LYS A 118 -5.56 -4.84 -23.58
C LYS A 118 -6.66 -4.11 -22.85
N THR A 119 -6.33 -3.26 -21.88
CA THR A 119 -7.36 -2.55 -21.11
C THR A 119 -7.23 -1.04 -21.24
N LEU A 120 -8.37 -0.34 -21.23
CA LEU A 120 -8.46 1.11 -21.17
C LEU A 120 -9.47 1.51 -20.08
N CYS A 121 -9.09 2.43 -19.20
CA CYS A 121 -9.93 2.85 -18.08
C CYS A 121 -10.59 4.19 -18.34
N SER A 122 -11.93 4.24 -18.47
CA SER A 122 -12.67 5.46 -18.75
C SER A 122 -12.56 6.52 -17.63
N VAL A 123 -12.47 6.11 -16.35
CA VAL A 123 -12.15 7.02 -15.24
C VAL A 123 -10.80 7.72 -15.42
N LYS A 124 -9.79 7.01 -15.91
CA LYS A 124 -8.48 7.61 -16.15
C LYS A 124 -8.50 8.54 -17.36
N ILE A 125 -9.22 8.20 -18.41
CA ILE A 125 -9.48 9.09 -19.55
C ILE A 125 -10.14 10.37 -19.04
N SER A 126 -11.23 10.25 -18.29
CA SER A 126 -11.93 11.40 -17.71
C SER A 126 -11.03 12.28 -16.85
N ARG A 127 -10.18 11.69 -15.98
CA ARG A 127 -9.23 12.44 -15.15
C ARG A 127 -8.14 13.15 -15.94
N LEU A 128 -7.68 12.54 -17.01
CA LEU A 128 -6.62 13.10 -17.85
C LEU A 128 -7.14 14.27 -18.70
N LEU A 129 -8.35 14.13 -19.26
CA LEU A 129 -8.95 15.10 -20.17
C LEU A 129 -9.66 16.25 -19.44
N TYR A 130 -10.19 16.01 -18.24
CA TYR A 130 -10.93 17.00 -17.44
C TYR A 130 -10.32 17.16 -16.04
N PRO A 131 -9.07 17.61 -15.91
CA PRO A 131 -8.35 17.69 -14.62
C PRO A 131 -8.99 18.69 -13.63
N GLU A 132 -9.78 19.66 -14.13
CA GLU A 132 -10.51 20.63 -13.34
C GLU A 132 -11.70 20.01 -12.59
N GLN A 133 -12.19 18.84 -13.03
CA GLN A 133 -13.31 18.16 -12.40
C GLN A 133 -12.84 17.45 -11.13
N ARG A 134 -13.59 17.61 -10.03
CA ARG A 134 -13.24 16.97 -8.73
C ARG A 134 -13.68 15.51 -8.64
N ARG A 135 -14.71 15.11 -9.39
CA ARG A 135 -15.30 13.78 -9.34
C ARG A 135 -15.44 13.20 -10.75
N HIS A 136 -15.08 11.92 -10.88
CA HIS A 136 -15.05 11.20 -12.16
C HIS A 136 -15.76 9.83 -12.09
N GLY A 137 -16.52 9.55 -11.03
CA GLY A 137 -17.39 8.36 -10.96
C GLY A 137 -18.58 8.50 -11.90
N ILE A 138 -19.25 7.38 -12.22
CA ILE A 138 -20.38 7.35 -13.15
C ILE A 138 -21.45 8.38 -12.77
N ASP A 139 -21.85 8.48 -11.49
CA ASP A 139 -22.86 9.46 -11.06
C ASP A 139 -22.46 10.91 -11.36
N ALA A 140 -21.17 11.23 -11.21
CA ALA A 140 -20.66 12.56 -11.52
C ALA A 140 -20.64 12.85 -13.04
N ILE A 141 -20.38 11.82 -13.84
CA ILE A 141 -20.44 11.91 -15.32
C ILE A 141 -21.89 12.08 -15.77
N VAL A 142 -22.81 11.28 -15.24
CA VAL A 142 -24.25 11.38 -15.51
C VAL A 142 -24.77 12.78 -15.22
N ALA A 143 -24.47 13.30 -14.02
CA ALA A 143 -24.88 14.65 -13.63
C ALA A 143 -24.26 15.74 -14.54
N ARG A 144 -22.99 15.59 -14.90
CA ARG A 144 -22.26 16.55 -15.75
C ARG A 144 -22.79 16.58 -17.19
N LEU A 145 -23.12 15.42 -17.73
CA LEU A 145 -23.61 15.30 -19.11
C LEU A 145 -25.14 15.45 -19.23
N GLY A 146 -25.87 15.57 -18.11
CA GLY A 146 -27.33 15.66 -18.10
C GLY A 146 -28.00 14.40 -18.62
N LEU A 147 -27.38 13.22 -18.43
CA LEU A 147 -27.91 11.96 -18.96
C LEU A 147 -29.11 11.49 -18.14
N THR A 148 -30.11 10.97 -18.81
CA THR A 148 -31.21 10.22 -18.20
C THR A 148 -30.85 8.74 -18.26
N ILE A 149 -30.65 8.10 -17.08
CA ILE A 149 -30.39 6.67 -16.96
C ILE A 149 -31.64 5.99 -16.42
N ASN A 150 -32.00 4.83 -16.97
CA ASN A 150 -33.16 4.09 -16.52
C ASN A 150 -32.95 3.54 -15.10
N GLN A 151 -31.80 2.90 -14.85
CA GLN A 151 -31.47 2.32 -13.56
C GLN A 151 -29.96 2.31 -13.33
N ARG A 152 -29.50 2.99 -12.25
CA ARG A 152 -28.10 2.91 -11.83
C ARG A 152 -27.79 1.51 -11.27
N HIS A 153 -26.53 1.09 -11.38
CA HIS A 153 -26.09 -0.26 -11.00
C HIS A 153 -26.81 -1.37 -11.77
N ARG A 154 -27.02 -1.14 -13.08
CA ARG A 154 -27.31 -2.14 -14.08
C ARG A 154 -26.26 -2.04 -15.16
N ALA A 155 -25.63 -3.16 -15.45
CA ALA A 155 -24.41 -3.21 -16.26
C ALA A 155 -24.54 -2.53 -17.65
N MET A 156 -25.70 -2.65 -18.34
CA MET A 156 -25.88 -2.01 -19.65
C MET A 156 -25.98 -0.49 -19.53
N ASP A 157 -26.68 0.02 -18.53
CA ASP A 157 -26.83 1.47 -18.34
C ASP A 157 -25.47 2.10 -17.99
N ASP A 158 -24.65 1.44 -17.15
CA ASP A 158 -23.33 1.92 -16.79
C ASP A 158 -22.32 1.82 -17.95
N ALA A 159 -22.39 0.76 -18.78
CA ALA A 159 -21.63 0.66 -20.02
C ALA A 159 -22.03 1.76 -21.03
N HIS A 160 -23.32 2.12 -21.09
CA HIS A 160 -23.80 3.22 -21.96
C HIS A 160 -23.24 4.57 -21.51
N VAL A 161 -23.12 4.84 -20.21
CA VAL A 161 -22.49 6.08 -19.71
C VAL A 161 -21.03 6.21 -20.18
N ILE A 162 -20.30 5.09 -20.34
CA ILE A 162 -18.94 5.12 -20.89
C ILE A 162 -18.97 5.58 -22.36
N LEU A 163 -19.92 5.09 -23.14
CA LEU A 163 -20.11 5.51 -24.55
C LEU A 163 -20.42 7.01 -24.65
N GLU A 164 -21.35 7.51 -23.85
CA GLU A 164 -21.71 8.93 -23.83
C GLU A 164 -20.53 9.82 -23.38
N LEU A 165 -19.75 9.35 -22.40
CA LEU A 165 -18.51 10.03 -22.01
C LEU A 165 -17.55 10.14 -23.20
N PHE A 166 -17.34 9.06 -23.96
CA PHE A 166 -16.43 9.08 -25.11
C PHE A 166 -16.94 9.97 -26.23
N GLN A 167 -18.25 9.99 -26.50
CA GLN A 167 -18.87 10.92 -27.45
C GLN A 167 -18.69 12.38 -27.00
N GLN A 168 -18.83 12.66 -25.72
CA GLN A 168 -18.59 14.00 -25.20
C GLN A 168 -17.12 14.41 -25.30
N THR A 169 -16.17 13.51 -24.95
CA THR A 169 -14.75 13.81 -25.10
C THR A 169 -14.38 14.11 -26.55
N GLN A 170 -15.02 13.45 -27.52
CA GLN A 170 -14.82 13.72 -28.94
C GLN A 170 -15.38 15.08 -29.39
N ARG A 171 -16.38 15.62 -28.70
CA ARG A 171 -16.88 16.99 -28.94
C ARG A 171 -15.95 18.04 -28.38
N ASP A 172 -15.31 17.74 -27.24
CA ASP A 172 -14.52 18.68 -26.46
C ASP A 172 -13.04 18.71 -26.85
N PHE A 173 -12.50 17.61 -27.44
CA PHE A 173 -11.07 17.46 -27.74
C PHE A 173 -10.88 16.99 -29.19
N ASP A 174 -9.75 17.39 -29.79
CA ASP A 174 -9.34 16.91 -31.09
C ASP A 174 -8.88 15.44 -31.08
N GLU A 175 -8.89 14.82 -32.25
CA GLU A 175 -8.54 13.41 -32.43
C GLU A 175 -7.13 13.08 -31.93
N PHE A 176 -6.15 13.97 -32.18
CA PHE A 176 -4.77 13.75 -31.74
C PHE A 176 -4.66 13.70 -30.21
N THR A 177 -5.33 14.61 -29.52
CA THR A 177 -5.40 14.62 -28.04
C THR A 177 -6.00 13.33 -27.51
N LEU A 178 -7.10 12.84 -28.08
CA LEU A 178 -7.74 11.58 -27.70
C LEU A 178 -6.84 10.36 -27.95
N GLN A 179 -6.17 10.31 -29.12
CA GLN A 179 -5.22 9.26 -29.44
C GLN A 179 -4.05 9.23 -28.44
N GLN A 180 -3.48 10.40 -28.08
CA GLN A 180 -2.42 10.49 -27.09
C GLN A 180 -2.89 10.04 -25.70
N ALA A 181 -4.08 10.44 -25.28
CA ALA A 181 -4.67 10.01 -24.01
C ALA A 181 -4.87 8.48 -23.97
N CYS A 182 -5.45 7.91 -25.02
CA CYS A 182 -5.63 6.47 -25.15
C CYS A 182 -4.28 5.72 -25.16
N LYS A 183 -3.30 6.20 -25.94
CA LYS A 183 -1.95 5.62 -26.00
C LYS A 183 -1.22 5.68 -24.65
N GLN A 184 -1.33 6.79 -23.93
CA GLN A 184 -0.76 6.94 -22.60
C GLN A 184 -1.38 5.98 -21.57
N LEU A 185 -2.70 5.75 -21.65
CA LEU A 185 -3.45 4.98 -20.64
C LEU A 185 -3.60 3.49 -21.02
N SER A 186 -3.51 3.14 -22.30
CA SER A 186 -3.48 1.75 -22.79
C SER A 186 -2.07 1.17 -22.86
N GLN A 187 -1.08 1.85 -22.28
CA GLN A 187 0.28 1.31 -22.23
C GLN A 187 0.27 -0.08 -21.63
N GLN A 188 0.53 -1.06 -22.47
CA GLN A 188 0.79 -2.43 -22.06
C GLN A 188 1.97 -2.43 -21.07
N THR A 189 1.85 -3.25 -20.05
CA THR A 189 3.03 -3.74 -19.34
C THR A 189 3.92 -4.43 -20.38
N ARG A 190 4.91 -3.73 -20.91
CA ARG A 190 5.88 -4.34 -21.82
C ARG A 190 6.87 -5.10 -20.96
N LEU A 191 6.65 -6.39 -20.82
CA LEU A 191 7.65 -7.27 -20.22
C LEU A 191 8.94 -7.16 -21.05
N PRO A 192 10.11 -7.16 -20.39
CA PRO A 192 11.38 -7.30 -21.11
C PRO A 192 11.33 -8.54 -22.01
N SER A 193 11.83 -8.42 -23.23
CA SER A 193 11.77 -9.51 -24.22
C SER A 193 12.52 -10.80 -23.79
N HIS A 194 13.45 -10.66 -22.87
CA HIS A 194 14.28 -11.73 -22.32
C HIS A 194 13.67 -12.38 -21.06
N LEU A 195 12.62 -11.77 -20.45
CA LEU A 195 11.95 -12.33 -19.28
C LEU A 195 10.89 -13.35 -19.74
N ASP A 196 11.03 -14.60 -19.31
CA ASP A 196 10.04 -15.64 -19.60
C ASP A 196 8.67 -15.28 -18.98
N ILE A 197 7.63 -15.37 -19.77
CA ILE A 197 6.26 -15.15 -19.32
C ILE A 197 5.86 -16.11 -18.19
N ALA A 198 6.47 -17.29 -18.15
CA ALA A 198 6.30 -18.27 -17.07
C ALA A 198 6.70 -17.70 -15.71
N GLU A 199 7.71 -16.82 -15.65
CA GLU A 199 8.13 -16.12 -14.44
C GLU A 199 7.02 -15.20 -13.85
N ILE A 200 6.22 -14.61 -14.71
CA ILE A 200 5.07 -13.79 -14.32
C ILE A 200 3.85 -14.63 -13.96
N ASN A 201 3.63 -15.74 -14.69
CA ASN A 201 2.46 -16.58 -14.50
C ASN A 201 2.48 -17.34 -13.17
N LYS A 202 3.66 -17.68 -12.65
CA LYS A 202 3.83 -18.34 -11.35
C LYS A 202 3.57 -17.42 -10.15
N LEU A 203 3.55 -16.07 -10.35
CA LEU A 203 3.42 -15.10 -9.26
C LEU A 203 2.01 -15.13 -8.67
N PRO A 204 1.89 -15.22 -7.32
CA PRO A 204 0.61 -15.22 -6.65
C PRO A 204 -0.01 -13.81 -6.58
N GLU A 205 -1.32 -13.76 -6.47
CA GLU A 205 -2.08 -12.53 -6.20
C GLU A 205 -2.35 -12.37 -4.69
N ARG A 206 -1.37 -12.72 -3.88
CA ARG A 206 -1.39 -12.71 -2.41
C ARG A 206 -0.34 -11.77 -1.84
N PRO A 207 -0.44 -11.41 -0.55
CA PRO A 207 0.59 -10.65 0.14
C PRO A 207 1.91 -11.42 0.22
N GLY A 208 3.01 -10.68 0.21
CA GLY A 208 4.33 -11.26 0.42
C GLY A 208 5.47 -10.40 -0.12
N VAL A 209 6.62 -11.02 -0.25
CA VAL A 209 7.87 -10.44 -0.71
C VAL A 209 8.30 -11.09 -2.02
N TYR A 210 8.71 -10.29 -3.00
CA TYR A 210 9.31 -10.76 -4.25
C TYR A 210 10.77 -10.34 -4.34
N GLN A 211 11.56 -11.16 -5.04
CA GLN A 211 12.99 -10.99 -5.20
C GLN A 211 13.35 -11.06 -6.69
N PHE A 212 14.15 -10.12 -7.18
CA PHE A 212 14.61 -10.05 -8.55
C PHE A 212 16.07 -10.48 -8.64
N PHE A 213 16.39 -11.33 -9.59
CA PHE A 213 17.72 -11.87 -9.82
C PHE A 213 18.16 -11.65 -11.26
N ASP A 214 19.47 -11.46 -11.47
CA ASP A 214 20.08 -11.43 -12.80
C ASP A 214 20.38 -12.84 -13.33
N GLU A 215 20.99 -12.91 -14.51
CA GLU A 215 21.38 -14.15 -15.18
C GLU A 215 22.38 -15.00 -14.38
N GLN A 216 23.23 -14.37 -13.57
CA GLN A 216 24.19 -15.02 -12.70
C GLN A 216 23.62 -15.43 -11.34
N GLY A 217 22.34 -15.16 -11.10
CA GLY A 217 21.68 -15.41 -9.82
C GLY A 217 22.00 -14.37 -8.74
N ALA A 218 22.58 -13.23 -9.10
CA ALA A 218 22.81 -12.16 -8.14
C ALA A 218 21.52 -11.40 -7.84
N LEU A 219 21.28 -11.11 -6.56
CA LEU A 219 20.08 -10.47 -6.08
C LEU A 219 20.07 -8.97 -6.41
N LEU A 220 19.18 -8.57 -7.28
CA LEU A 220 19.01 -7.20 -7.73
C LEU A 220 18.16 -6.35 -6.79
N TYR A 221 16.98 -6.87 -6.42
CA TYR A 221 15.97 -6.11 -5.71
C TYR A 221 15.08 -7.01 -4.85
N ILE A 222 14.65 -6.50 -3.72
CA ILE A 222 13.60 -7.06 -2.87
C ILE A 222 12.48 -6.03 -2.73
N GLY A 223 11.23 -6.47 -2.82
CA GLY A 223 10.08 -5.61 -2.60
C GLY A 223 8.91 -6.38 -2.01
N LYS A 224 8.07 -5.69 -1.24
CA LYS A 224 6.85 -6.26 -0.66
C LYS A 224 5.60 -5.79 -1.40
N SER A 225 4.54 -6.58 -1.30
CA SER A 225 3.22 -6.17 -1.78
C SER A 225 2.10 -6.89 -1.04
N VAL A 226 0.91 -6.31 -1.07
CA VAL A 226 -0.36 -6.99 -0.74
C VAL A 226 -0.87 -7.86 -1.91
N ASN A 227 -0.32 -7.67 -3.11
CA ASN A 227 -0.53 -8.49 -4.29
C ASN A 227 0.77 -8.51 -5.10
N ILE A 228 1.53 -9.61 -4.96
CA ILE A 228 2.86 -9.75 -5.56
C ILE A 228 2.81 -9.58 -7.08
N LYS A 229 1.91 -10.30 -7.77
CA LYS A 229 1.79 -10.26 -9.24
C LYS A 229 1.54 -8.85 -9.78
N GLN A 230 0.56 -8.16 -9.22
CA GLN A 230 0.26 -6.77 -9.63
C GLN A 230 1.43 -5.82 -9.37
N ARG A 231 2.14 -5.99 -8.26
CA ARG A 231 3.29 -5.15 -7.92
C ARG A 231 4.46 -5.40 -8.85
N VAL A 232 4.79 -6.65 -9.14
CA VAL A 232 5.83 -7.01 -10.10
C VAL A 232 5.51 -6.43 -11.48
N LEU A 233 4.29 -6.64 -11.99
CA LEU A 233 3.84 -6.04 -13.25
C LEU A 233 3.96 -4.51 -13.27
N SER A 234 3.75 -3.84 -12.14
CA SER A 234 3.89 -2.39 -12.03
C SER A 234 5.31 -1.87 -12.26
N HIS A 235 6.34 -2.70 -12.09
CA HIS A 235 7.71 -2.33 -12.42
C HIS A 235 7.93 -2.18 -13.92
N PHE A 236 7.16 -2.87 -14.75
CA PHE A 236 7.29 -2.88 -16.22
C PHE A 236 6.42 -1.82 -16.91
N VAL A 237 5.63 -1.04 -16.16
CA VAL A 237 4.92 0.12 -16.69
C VAL A 237 5.94 1.25 -16.93
N GLN A 238 6.01 1.76 -18.17
CA GLN A 238 6.93 2.84 -18.54
C GLN A 238 6.59 4.14 -17.80
N ASN A 239 7.25 4.38 -16.68
CA ASN A 239 7.26 5.66 -15.98
C ASN A 239 8.70 6.18 -15.88
N GLY A 240 9.30 6.55 -17.00
CA GLY A 240 10.42 7.50 -17.18
C GLY A 240 11.59 7.57 -16.18
N LYS A 241 11.75 6.67 -15.21
CA LYS A 241 12.88 6.70 -14.27
C LYS A 241 13.97 5.74 -14.74
N LEU A 242 15.08 6.29 -15.19
CA LEU A 242 16.31 5.60 -15.63
C LEU A 242 16.73 4.38 -14.76
N ARG A 243 16.50 4.44 -13.47
CA ARG A 243 16.82 3.35 -12.52
C ARG A 243 16.00 2.06 -12.71
N ASN A 244 14.73 2.19 -13.12
CA ASN A 244 13.92 1.01 -13.39
C ASN A 244 14.37 0.33 -14.69
N SER A 245 14.92 1.08 -15.66
CA SER A 245 15.36 0.52 -16.93
C SER A 245 16.59 -0.39 -16.78
N GLU A 246 17.60 -0.01 -15.98
CA GLU A 246 18.78 -0.86 -15.74
C GLU A 246 18.44 -2.16 -15.02
N MET A 247 17.63 -2.07 -13.94
CA MET A 247 17.17 -3.24 -13.21
C MET A 247 16.30 -4.16 -14.08
N GLN A 248 15.44 -3.59 -14.91
CA GLN A 248 14.58 -4.35 -15.84
C GLN A 248 15.38 -5.07 -16.92
N GLN A 249 16.48 -4.47 -17.40
CA GLN A 249 17.36 -5.08 -18.40
C GLN A 249 18.17 -6.25 -17.84
N GLN A 250 18.47 -6.24 -16.55
CA GLN A 250 19.23 -7.29 -15.87
C GLN A 250 18.35 -8.42 -15.29
N LEU A 251 17.05 -8.18 -15.12
CA LEU A 251 16.14 -9.12 -14.51
C LEU A 251 15.93 -10.35 -15.38
N GLN A 252 16.24 -11.54 -14.86
CA GLN A 252 16.06 -12.83 -15.52
C GLN A 252 15.12 -13.76 -14.75
N HIS A 253 15.17 -13.71 -13.42
CA HIS A 253 14.43 -14.63 -12.58
C HIS A 253 13.71 -13.88 -11.45
N ILE A 254 12.49 -14.32 -11.12
CA ILE A 254 11.68 -13.75 -10.05
C ILE A 254 11.35 -14.85 -9.05
N ASP A 255 11.73 -14.66 -7.79
CA ASP A 255 11.33 -15.52 -6.71
C ASP A 255 10.39 -14.78 -5.75
N PHE A 256 9.63 -15.50 -4.92
CA PHE A 256 8.70 -14.88 -3.99
C PHE A 256 8.50 -15.73 -2.73
N ILE A 257 8.07 -15.06 -1.66
CA ILE A 257 7.67 -15.67 -0.40
C ILE A 257 6.32 -15.08 -0.02
N GLU A 258 5.30 -15.91 0.06
CA GLU A 258 3.96 -15.48 0.51
C GLU A 258 3.96 -15.22 2.01
N THR A 259 3.13 -14.27 2.45
CA THR A 259 2.85 -13.98 3.86
C THR A 259 1.34 -13.85 4.07
N PRO A 260 0.83 -14.10 5.28
CA PRO A 260 -0.60 -14.01 5.53
C PRO A 260 -1.17 -12.60 5.28
N SER A 261 -0.39 -11.56 5.57
CA SER A 261 -0.82 -10.15 5.37
C SER A 261 0.33 -9.20 5.05
N ASP A 262 0.02 -7.90 4.96
CA ASP A 262 1.02 -6.83 4.75
C ASP A 262 1.96 -6.65 5.95
N PHE A 263 1.56 -7.07 7.14
CA PHE A 263 2.40 -6.99 8.33
C PHE A 263 3.64 -7.87 8.22
N GLY A 264 3.45 -9.17 7.98
CA GLY A 264 4.55 -10.12 7.76
C GLY A 264 5.37 -9.77 6.53
N ALA A 265 4.71 -9.32 5.44
CA ALA A 265 5.41 -8.88 4.24
C ALA A 265 6.39 -7.72 4.52
N GLN A 266 6.01 -6.73 5.33
CA GLN A 266 6.88 -5.61 5.68
C GLN A 266 8.04 -6.03 6.58
N LEU A 267 7.80 -6.88 7.57
CA LEU A 267 8.85 -7.41 8.45
C LEU A 267 9.85 -8.27 7.69
N LEU A 268 9.34 -9.16 6.83
CA LEU A 268 10.17 -10.05 6.01
C LEU A 268 11.01 -9.27 4.99
N GLU A 269 10.41 -8.28 4.28
CA GLU A 269 11.14 -7.38 3.37
C GLU A 269 12.29 -6.69 4.10
N ASN A 270 12.01 -6.09 5.27
CA ASN A 270 13.00 -5.41 6.08
C ASN A 270 14.15 -6.33 6.49
N GLN A 271 13.84 -7.54 6.92
CA GLN A 271 14.81 -8.55 7.30
C GLN A 271 15.69 -9.00 6.13
N LEU A 272 15.05 -9.33 4.98
CA LEU A 272 15.74 -9.80 3.79
C LEU A 272 16.64 -8.72 3.17
N ILE A 273 16.19 -7.46 3.10
CA ILE A 273 17.03 -6.37 2.61
C ILE A 273 18.29 -6.18 3.47
N LYS A 274 18.15 -6.27 4.80
CA LYS A 274 19.27 -6.08 5.73
C LYS A 274 20.22 -7.26 5.79
N SER A 275 19.76 -8.47 5.54
CA SER A 275 20.60 -9.67 5.52
C SER A 275 21.27 -9.90 4.17
N LYS A 276 20.51 -9.71 3.05
CA LYS A 276 20.98 -10.02 1.69
C LYS A 276 21.57 -8.82 0.94
N THR A 277 21.37 -7.58 1.41
CA THR A 277 21.91 -6.33 0.84
C THR A 277 21.77 -6.21 -0.69
N PRO A 278 20.54 -6.24 -1.24
CA PRO A 278 20.33 -6.24 -2.70
C PRO A 278 20.84 -4.95 -3.36
N ARG A 279 21.30 -5.06 -4.61
CA ARG A 279 21.97 -3.98 -5.36
C ARG A 279 21.16 -2.69 -5.48
N TYR A 280 19.83 -2.78 -5.65
CA TYR A 280 18.95 -1.64 -5.88
C TYR A 280 18.15 -1.17 -4.66
N ASN A 281 18.22 -1.85 -3.49
CA ASN A 281 17.58 -1.43 -2.24
C ASN A 281 18.46 -0.50 -1.39
N ARG A 282 18.77 0.71 -1.90
CA ARG A 282 19.74 1.62 -1.24
C ARG A 282 19.25 2.29 0.06
N ARG A 283 17.95 2.30 0.36
CA ARG A 283 17.38 3.10 1.46
C ARG A 283 17.20 2.37 2.78
N GLN A 284 17.26 1.05 2.79
CA GLN A 284 16.93 0.21 3.96
C GLN A 284 18.15 -0.57 4.49
N THR A 285 19.35 -0.02 4.35
CA THR A 285 20.55 -0.62 4.97
C THR A 285 20.48 -0.53 6.50
N LYS A 286 21.09 -1.48 7.20
CA LYS A 286 21.22 -1.44 8.67
C LYS A 286 21.75 -0.08 9.09
N ALA A 287 21.01 0.62 9.94
CA ALA A 287 21.52 1.84 10.55
C ALA A 287 22.65 1.45 11.53
N LYS A 288 23.87 1.85 11.22
CA LYS A 288 25.03 1.60 12.09
C LYS A 288 24.95 2.41 13.40
N ARG A 289 24.21 3.52 13.41
CA ARG A 289 24.04 4.44 14.54
C ARG A 289 22.64 5.03 14.48
N LEU A 290 22.01 5.19 15.63
CA LEU A 290 20.82 6.00 15.80
C LEU A 290 21.13 7.16 16.75
N TYR A 291 20.38 8.23 16.62
CA TYR A 291 20.48 9.42 17.44
C TYR A 291 19.16 9.70 18.12
N GLN A 292 19.21 10.26 19.31
CA GLN A 292 18.05 10.65 20.11
C GLN A 292 18.28 12.02 20.76
N ILE A 293 17.21 12.66 21.18
CA ILE A 293 17.27 13.92 21.92
C ILE A 293 17.13 13.56 23.40
N ALA A 294 18.18 13.81 24.17
CA ALA A 294 18.17 13.64 25.62
C ALA A 294 17.77 14.94 26.29
N LEU A 295 16.99 14.82 27.38
CA LEU A 295 16.55 15.93 28.22
C LEU A 295 17.33 15.87 29.55
N THR A 296 17.90 16.99 29.93
CA THR A 296 18.60 17.19 31.24
C THR A 296 18.08 18.45 31.90
N VAL A 297 18.41 18.66 33.17
CA VAL A 297 18.08 19.88 33.93
C VAL A 297 19.36 20.59 34.31
N ASP A 298 19.46 21.89 34.09
CA ASP A 298 20.60 22.69 34.49
C ASP A 298 20.47 23.21 35.96
N GLU A 299 21.55 23.82 36.49
CA GLU A 299 21.60 24.33 37.86
C GLU A 299 20.53 25.40 38.17
N LYS A 300 20.00 26.05 37.15
CA LYS A 300 18.92 27.07 37.26
C LYS A 300 17.51 26.46 37.10
N GLY A 301 17.41 25.14 36.98
CA GLY A 301 16.16 24.41 36.86
C GLY A 301 15.57 24.42 35.45
N TYR A 302 16.29 24.92 34.41
CA TYR A 302 15.83 24.86 33.03
C TYR A 302 16.11 23.49 32.42
N HIS A 303 15.16 22.97 31.70
CA HIS A 303 15.35 21.80 30.84
C HIS A 303 16.26 22.16 29.65
N ARG A 304 17.23 21.30 29.40
CA ARG A 304 18.15 21.38 28.27
C ARG A 304 18.04 20.14 27.40
N THR A 305 18.25 20.30 26.10
CA THR A 305 18.34 19.17 25.20
C THR A 305 19.77 18.99 24.66
N THR A 306 20.16 17.74 24.49
CA THR A 306 21.39 17.34 23.78
C THR A 306 21.03 16.24 22.80
N ILE A 307 21.79 16.16 21.68
CA ILE A 307 21.64 15.07 20.72
C ILE A 307 22.76 14.08 21.03
N GLU A 308 22.38 12.85 21.32
CA GLU A 308 23.30 11.76 21.67
C GLU A 308 23.04 10.52 20.81
N MET A 309 24.00 9.59 20.78
CA MET A 309 23.80 8.28 20.18
C MET A 309 22.91 7.42 21.09
N ALA A 310 21.92 6.76 20.49
CA ALA A 310 21.10 5.76 21.17
C ALA A 310 21.85 4.44 21.26
N ASP A 311 21.70 3.73 22.38
CA ASP A 311 22.15 2.35 22.50
C ASP A 311 21.26 1.45 21.62
N LEU A 312 21.88 0.76 20.67
CA LEU A 312 21.19 -0.13 19.75
C LEU A 312 20.98 -1.54 20.30
N HIS A 313 21.53 -1.84 21.46
CA HIS A 313 21.39 -3.14 22.12
C HIS A 313 20.31 -3.15 23.21
N GLN A 314 19.68 -1.99 23.41
CA GLN A 314 18.61 -1.81 24.38
C GLN A 314 17.33 -1.32 23.69
N PRO A 315 16.15 -1.63 24.26
CA PRO A 315 14.91 -1.00 23.86
C PRO A 315 15.01 0.53 23.97
N PRO A 316 14.22 1.30 23.20
CA PRO A 316 14.25 2.75 23.32
C PRO A 316 13.94 3.22 24.73
N ASP A 317 14.86 3.97 25.33
CA ASP A 317 14.61 4.65 26.61
C ASP A 317 13.48 5.67 26.44
N ILE A 318 12.49 5.60 27.30
CA ILE A 318 11.29 6.45 27.25
C ILE A 318 11.27 7.51 28.36
N SER A 319 12.24 7.49 29.30
CA SER A 319 12.19 8.35 30.50
C SER A 319 12.50 9.79 30.17
N GLN A 320 13.65 10.08 29.58
CA GLN A 320 14.12 11.43 29.25
C GLN A 320 14.74 11.47 27.85
N ARG A 321 14.33 10.55 26.95
CA ARG A 321 14.86 10.44 25.61
C ARG A 321 13.72 10.43 24.58
N TYR A 322 13.93 11.20 23.52
CA TYR A 322 12.88 11.51 22.57
C TYR A 322 13.35 11.29 21.14
N GLY A 323 12.51 10.60 20.36
CA GLY A 323 12.74 10.33 18.95
C GLY A 323 13.89 9.36 18.70
N LEU A 324 13.87 8.72 17.55
CA LEU A 324 14.96 7.89 17.02
C LEU A 324 15.24 8.32 15.58
N PHE A 325 16.44 8.83 15.33
CA PHE A 325 16.84 9.43 14.07
C PHE A 325 18.02 8.65 13.45
N ARG A 326 18.03 8.52 12.13
CA ARG A 326 19.10 7.80 11.41
C ARG A 326 20.41 8.60 11.31
N SER A 327 20.38 9.90 11.57
CA SER A 327 21.56 10.76 11.59
C SER A 327 21.37 11.92 12.54
N GLN A 328 22.52 12.46 13.04
CA GLN A 328 22.54 13.66 13.85
C GLN A 328 21.85 14.85 13.14
N LYS A 329 22.10 15.03 11.83
CA LYS A 329 21.44 16.08 11.03
C LYS A 329 19.91 15.98 11.02
N GLN A 330 19.35 14.75 11.04
CA GLN A 330 17.90 14.57 11.14
C GLN A 330 17.38 14.97 12.53
N ALA A 331 18.10 14.62 13.60
CA ALA A 331 17.75 15.04 14.94
C ALA A 331 17.81 16.57 15.10
N GLU A 332 18.91 17.20 14.62
CA GLU A 332 19.09 18.66 14.60
C GLU A 332 17.96 19.36 13.85
N LYS A 333 17.65 18.89 12.63
CA LYS A 333 16.57 19.44 11.83
C LYS A 333 15.24 19.36 12.56
N LYS A 334 14.91 18.19 13.13
CA LYS A 334 13.64 18.03 13.87
C LYS A 334 13.60 18.92 15.11
N LEU A 335 14.71 19.05 15.82
CA LEU A 335 14.81 19.93 17.00
C LEU A 335 14.63 21.40 16.59
N LEU A 336 15.25 21.85 15.48
CA LEU A 336 15.06 23.19 14.92
C LEU A 336 13.60 23.47 14.51
N ASP A 337 12.93 22.47 13.90
CA ASP A 337 11.51 22.59 13.56
C ASP A 337 10.67 22.83 14.82
N LEU A 338 10.91 22.05 15.90
CA LEU A 338 10.24 22.23 17.19
C LEU A 338 10.56 23.56 17.87
N ILE A 339 11.82 24.02 17.79
CA ILE A 339 12.23 25.32 18.31
C ILE A 339 11.45 26.44 17.65
N ASN A 340 11.31 26.39 16.32
CA ASN A 340 10.59 27.41 15.56
C ASN A 340 9.08 27.36 15.83
N GLU A 341 8.49 26.17 15.85
CA GLU A 341 7.05 25.96 16.07
C GLU A 341 6.60 26.40 17.48
N HIS A 342 7.43 26.06 18.48
CA HIS A 342 7.10 26.32 19.90
C HIS A 342 7.86 27.51 20.49
N GLN A 343 8.55 28.35 19.69
CA GLN A 343 9.34 29.49 20.13
C GLN A 343 10.33 29.16 21.26
N LEU A 344 10.98 27.98 21.19
CA LEU A 344 11.92 27.53 22.20
C LEU A 344 13.28 28.24 22.10
N CYS A 345 14.07 28.18 23.16
CA CYS A 345 15.38 28.79 23.20
C CYS A 345 16.45 27.91 22.52
N GLN A 346 17.07 28.39 21.44
CA GLN A 346 18.13 27.65 20.71
C GLN A 346 19.31 27.30 21.61
N LYS A 347 19.69 28.18 22.57
CA LYS A 347 20.79 27.96 23.50
C LYS A 347 20.48 26.85 24.51
N LEU A 348 19.27 26.87 25.11
CA LEU A 348 18.84 25.80 26.03
C LEU A 348 18.60 24.48 25.28
N CYS A 349 18.22 24.55 24.03
CA CYS A 349 18.11 23.37 23.16
C CYS A 349 19.45 22.88 22.59
N GLY A 350 20.59 23.45 22.99
CA GLY A 350 21.91 22.99 22.57
C GLY A 350 22.28 23.29 21.11
N MET A 351 21.48 24.09 20.42
CA MET A 351 21.69 24.43 19.00
C MET A 351 22.57 25.66 18.81
N GLU A 352 22.81 26.41 19.88
CA GLU A 352 23.62 27.63 19.87
C GLU A 352 24.52 27.70 21.11
N LYS A 353 25.78 28.10 20.88
CA LYS A 353 26.80 28.31 21.96
C LYS A 353 27.18 29.77 22.02
N THR A 354 26.44 30.57 22.78
CA THR A 354 26.73 31.99 23.00
C THR A 354 26.95 32.29 24.48
N LYS A 355 27.79 33.28 24.79
CA LYS A 355 27.99 33.77 26.17
C LYS A 355 26.79 34.52 26.69
N ASN A 356 26.19 35.34 25.82
CA ASN A 356 25.01 36.20 26.11
C ASN A 356 23.70 35.48 25.71
N GLY A 357 22.57 36.21 25.68
CA GLY A 357 21.28 35.67 25.21
C GLY A 357 21.37 35.08 23.78
N CYS A 358 20.51 34.10 23.48
CA CYS A 358 20.50 33.46 22.17
C CYS A 358 20.06 34.43 21.06
N PHE A 359 20.48 34.17 19.85
CA PHE A 359 20.10 34.94 18.68
C PHE A 359 18.57 34.99 18.46
N GLY A 360 17.88 33.87 18.75
CA GLY A 360 16.41 33.82 18.71
C GLY A 360 15.73 34.79 19.64
N TYR A 361 16.32 35.11 20.80
CA TYR A 361 15.78 36.15 21.72
C TYR A 361 15.95 37.54 21.12
N GLN A 362 17.12 37.84 20.56
CA GLN A 362 17.35 39.12 19.87
C GLN A 362 16.37 39.38 18.74
N LEU A 363 15.98 38.32 18.02
CA LEU A 363 15.01 38.38 16.92
C LEU A 363 13.54 38.22 17.38
N LYS A 364 13.26 38.24 18.70
CA LYS A 364 11.92 38.01 19.27
C LYS A 364 11.27 36.69 18.86
N LYS A 365 12.07 35.67 18.52
CA LYS A 365 11.64 34.31 18.17
C LYS A 365 11.66 33.34 19.38
N CYS A 366 12.12 33.80 20.54
CA CYS A 366 12.18 33.01 21.76
C CYS A 366 11.82 33.96 22.95
N LEU A 367 11.27 33.40 24.03
CA LEU A 367 10.76 34.15 25.16
C LEU A 367 11.83 34.45 26.24
N GLY A 368 13.12 34.24 25.92
CA GLY A 368 14.22 34.66 26.78
C GLY A 368 14.57 33.73 27.95
N GLY A 369 14.24 32.44 27.87
CA GLY A 369 14.59 31.46 28.92
C GLY A 369 16.08 31.48 29.29
N CYS A 370 17.00 31.60 28.31
CA CYS A 370 18.45 31.66 28.59
C CYS A 370 18.91 32.98 29.22
N CYS A 371 18.07 34.05 29.23
CA CYS A 371 18.34 35.34 29.84
C CYS A 371 17.60 35.51 31.17
N GLY A 372 16.77 34.56 31.58
CA GLY A 372 15.95 34.64 32.79
C GLY A 372 14.64 35.39 32.67
N GLU A 373 14.30 35.86 31.46
CA GLU A 373 13.03 36.59 31.17
C GLU A 373 11.81 35.63 31.23
N GLU A 374 11.97 34.41 30.76
CA GLU A 374 10.94 33.40 30.90
C GLU A 374 11.27 32.48 32.09
N PRO A 375 10.35 32.28 33.05
CA PRO A 375 10.55 31.37 34.16
C PRO A 375 10.78 29.92 33.72
N ALA A 376 11.69 29.20 34.43
CA ALA A 376 12.06 27.81 34.09
C ALA A 376 10.83 26.91 33.97
N ILE A 377 9.87 27.01 34.88
CA ILE A 377 8.66 26.17 34.87
C ILE A 377 7.86 26.31 33.57
N ARG A 378 7.70 27.56 33.08
CA ARG A 378 6.98 27.87 31.83
C ARG A 378 7.72 27.34 30.61
N TYR A 379 9.05 27.57 30.55
CA TYR A 379 9.91 27.08 29.49
C TYR A 379 9.90 25.54 29.43
N ASN A 380 10.07 24.90 30.59
CA ASN A 380 10.10 23.45 30.71
C ASN A 380 8.81 22.80 30.23
N LEU A 381 7.65 23.36 30.60
CA LEU A 381 6.34 22.87 30.13
C LEU A 381 6.23 22.95 28.61
N ARG A 382 6.63 24.08 27.99
CA ARG A 382 6.61 24.23 26.53
C ARG A 382 7.55 23.25 25.83
N LEU A 383 8.77 23.07 26.37
CA LEU A 383 9.73 22.10 25.81
C LEU A 383 9.20 20.66 25.92
N GLN A 384 8.63 20.26 27.06
CA GLN A 384 8.03 18.94 27.22
C GLN A 384 6.85 18.74 26.29
N THR A 385 6.00 19.75 26.11
CA THR A 385 4.89 19.72 25.14
C THR A 385 5.40 19.52 23.72
N ALA A 386 6.45 20.27 23.33
CA ALA A 386 7.07 20.11 22.01
C ALA A 386 7.65 18.70 21.79
N LEU A 387 8.35 18.17 22.80
CA LEU A 387 8.98 16.85 22.72
C LEU A 387 7.97 15.69 22.80
N SER A 388 6.78 15.90 23.36
CA SER A 388 5.75 14.86 23.49
C SER A 388 5.34 14.27 22.13
N GLY A 389 5.33 15.08 21.08
CA GLY A 389 5.00 14.66 19.71
C GLY A 389 6.02 13.70 19.07
N ILE A 390 7.20 13.58 19.66
CA ILE A 390 8.26 12.66 19.21
C ILE A 390 8.70 11.66 20.27
N LYS A 391 7.90 11.50 21.34
CA LYS A 391 8.21 10.54 22.42
C LYS A 391 8.20 9.12 21.88
N ASN A 392 9.23 8.35 22.30
CA ASN A 392 9.26 6.93 22.00
C ASN A 392 8.11 6.20 22.71
N GLN A 393 7.56 5.18 22.07
CA GLN A 393 6.43 4.44 22.62
C GLN A 393 6.89 3.44 23.67
N ALA A 394 6.30 3.49 24.85
CA ALA A 394 6.49 2.48 25.87
C ALA A 394 5.98 1.11 25.38
N TRP A 395 6.61 0.03 25.88
CA TRP A 395 6.10 -1.32 25.66
C TRP A 395 4.80 -1.52 26.47
N PRO A 396 3.65 -1.81 25.83
CA PRO A 396 2.37 -1.80 26.53
C PRO A 396 1.98 -3.15 27.16
N TRP A 397 2.77 -4.19 26.94
CA TRP A 397 2.49 -5.55 27.44
C TRP A 397 3.38 -5.89 28.65
N SER A 398 2.89 -6.83 29.49
CA SER A 398 3.59 -7.25 30.71
C SER A 398 4.80 -8.17 30.48
N GLY A 399 4.98 -8.65 29.24
CA GLY A 399 6.07 -9.56 28.84
C GLY A 399 6.22 -9.63 27.32
N PRO A 400 7.02 -10.58 26.82
CA PRO A 400 7.10 -10.88 25.41
C PRO A 400 5.74 -11.25 24.83
N ILE A 401 5.51 -10.95 23.55
CA ILE A 401 4.26 -11.29 22.87
C ILE A 401 4.50 -12.18 21.67
N VAL A 402 3.52 -13.03 21.41
CA VAL A 402 3.34 -13.71 20.13
C VAL A 402 2.23 -13.00 19.36
N ILE A 403 2.51 -12.65 18.11
CA ILE A 403 1.52 -12.09 17.19
C ILE A 403 1.18 -13.18 16.20
N THR A 404 -0.06 -13.66 16.26
CA THR A 404 -0.62 -14.56 15.24
C THR A 404 -1.12 -13.71 14.09
N GLU A 405 -0.50 -13.84 12.94
CA GLU A 405 -0.89 -13.18 11.70
C GLU A 405 -1.73 -14.13 10.85
N LEU A 406 -3.00 -13.80 10.63
CA LEU A 406 -3.93 -14.58 9.84
C LEU A 406 -4.03 -14.02 8.40
N PRO A 407 -4.22 -14.86 7.38
CA PRO A 407 -4.62 -14.42 6.05
C PRO A 407 -6.05 -13.85 6.05
N ALA A 408 -6.43 -13.21 4.93
CA ALA A 408 -7.71 -12.52 4.83
C ALA A 408 -8.94 -13.43 4.95
N ASP A 409 -8.81 -14.70 4.58
CA ASP A 409 -9.82 -15.75 4.68
C ASP A 409 -9.93 -16.35 6.09
N GLY A 410 -9.00 -16.02 6.98
CA GLY A 410 -8.97 -16.50 8.36
C GLY A 410 -8.41 -17.92 8.52
N ASP A 411 -7.80 -18.48 7.49
CA ASP A 411 -7.22 -19.82 7.55
C ASP A 411 -6.07 -19.88 8.56
N TYR A 412 -6.28 -20.61 9.65
CA TYR A 412 -5.33 -20.73 10.74
C TYR A 412 -4.13 -21.63 10.39
N GLU A 413 -4.28 -22.56 9.45
CA GLU A 413 -3.19 -23.41 8.99
C GLU A 413 -2.12 -22.62 8.20
N ALA A 414 -2.55 -21.54 7.56
CA ALA A 414 -1.67 -20.61 6.85
C ALA A 414 -1.21 -19.44 7.73
N ALA A 415 -1.42 -19.46 9.05
CA ALA A 415 -1.01 -18.41 9.97
C ALA A 415 0.50 -18.36 10.14
N HIS A 416 1.03 -17.15 10.32
CA HIS A 416 2.41 -16.94 10.78
C HIS A 416 2.42 -16.43 12.22
N PHE A 417 3.39 -16.88 12.98
CA PHE A 417 3.56 -16.48 14.37
C PHE A 417 4.83 -15.64 14.49
N HIS A 418 4.73 -14.44 15.04
CA HIS A 418 5.84 -13.50 15.19
C HIS A 418 6.12 -13.27 16.67
N LEU A 419 7.39 -13.40 17.06
CA LEU A 419 7.84 -13.16 18.42
C LEU A 419 8.41 -11.75 18.55
N VAL A 420 7.95 -11.02 19.56
CA VAL A 420 8.42 -9.66 19.88
C VAL A 420 8.63 -9.52 21.38
N ASP A 421 9.77 -8.95 21.77
CA ASP A 421 10.07 -8.58 23.15
C ASP A 421 10.55 -7.13 23.22
N GLN A 422 9.83 -6.28 23.97
CA GLN A 422 10.17 -4.86 24.15
C GLN A 422 10.51 -4.11 22.86
N TRP A 423 9.68 -4.28 21.84
CA TRP A 423 9.85 -3.75 20.48
C TRP A 423 10.99 -4.38 19.66
N LEU A 424 11.73 -5.35 20.22
CA LEU A 424 12.68 -6.14 19.47
C LEU A 424 11.95 -7.27 18.73
N TYR A 425 12.00 -7.24 17.42
CA TYR A 425 11.43 -8.30 16.60
C TYR A 425 12.39 -9.48 16.53
N LEU A 426 12.01 -10.62 17.11
CA LEU A 426 12.84 -11.83 17.19
C LEU A 426 12.60 -12.83 16.05
N GLY A 427 11.73 -12.46 15.11
CA GLY A 427 11.43 -13.28 13.92
C GLY A 427 10.15 -14.10 14.04
N THR A 428 9.92 -14.96 13.05
CA THR A 428 8.82 -15.92 13.07
C THR A 428 9.17 -17.14 13.92
N ILE A 429 8.15 -17.75 14.51
CA ILE A 429 8.26 -18.96 15.32
C ILE A 429 7.32 -20.04 14.77
N LYS A 430 7.64 -21.29 15.06
CA LYS A 430 6.84 -22.46 14.67
C LYS A 430 5.90 -22.92 15.79
N ASN A 431 6.33 -22.77 17.04
CA ASN A 431 5.60 -23.18 18.23
C ASN A 431 6.15 -22.48 19.47
N HIS A 432 5.56 -22.74 20.64
CA HIS A 432 5.99 -22.15 21.92
C HIS A 432 7.43 -22.53 22.30
N HIS A 433 7.90 -23.73 21.97
CA HIS A 433 9.27 -24.15 22.27
C HIS A 433 10.29 -23.26 21.53
N ASP A 434 10.10 -23.07 20.24
CA ASP A 434 10.91 -22.13 19.43
C ASP A 434 10.88 -20.70 19.98
N ALA A 435 9.72 -20.27 20.53
CA ALA A 435 9.63 -18.96 21.20
C ALA A 435 10.55 -18.88 22.43
N TYR A 436 10.54 -19.89 23.27
CA TYR A 436 11.38 -19.91 24.46
C TYR A 436 12.87 -19.97 24.13
N GLU A 437 13.29 -20.76 23.16
CA GLU A 437 14.66 -20.81 22.69
C GLU A 437 15.15 -19.46 22.21
N LYS A 438 14.36 -18.76 21.39
CA LYS A 438 14.67 -17.40 20.90
C LYS A 438 14.72 -16.37 22.01
N LEU A 439 13.88 -16.49 23.04
CA LEU A 439 13.93 -15.61 24.20
C LEU A 439 15.18 -15.87 25.04
N GLN A 440 15.57 -17.13 25.28
CA GLN A 440 16.81 -17.46 25.95
C GLN A 440 18.03 -16.89 25.23
N GLN A 441 18.07 -17.05 23.88
CA GLN A 441 19.11 -16.45 23.05
C GLN A 441 19.11 -14.91 23.16
N ARG A 442 17.93 -14.28 23.16
CA ARG A 442 17.75 -12.83 23.33
C ARG A 442 18.32 -12.33 24.64
N TYR A 443 18.13 -13.07 25.73
CA TYR A 443 18.65 -12.69 27.07
C TYR A 443 20.12 -13.05 27.26
N ALA A 444 20.64 -14.02 26.54
CA ALA A 444 22.06 -14.40 26.57
C ALA A 444 22.94 -13.48 25.70
N GLU A 445 22.41 -12.99 24.55
CA GLU A 445 23.17 -12.17 23.63
C GLU A 445 22.43 -10.85 23.30
N PRO A 446 23.17 -9.71 23.30
CA PRO A 446 22.58 -8.41 22.89
C PRO A 446 22.00 -8.47 21.49
N GLN A 447 20.70 -8.25 21.37
CA GLN A 447 20.02 -8.15 20.08
C GLN A 447 20.08 -6.72 19.55
N TYR A 448 20.18 -6.60 18.23
CA TYR A 448 20.28 -5.30 17.57
C TYR A 448 18.89 -4.70 17.35
N PHE A 449 18.65 -3.50 17.91
CA PHE A 449 17.40 -2.77 17.75
C PHE A 449 17.22 -2.29 16.30
N ASP A 450 16.13 -2.68 15.68
CA ASP A 450 15.78 -2.33 14.31
C ASP A 450 14.70 -1.24 14.27
N LEU A 451 15.08 -0.01 13.94
CA LEU A 451 14.17 1.13 13.84
C LEU A 451 13.04 0.93 12.81
N ASP A 452 13.29 0.22 11.72
CA ASP A 452 12.27 -0.02 10.70
C ASP A 452 11.25 -1.04 11.19
N ALA A 453 11.71 -2.13 11.79
CA ALA A 453 10.84 -3.11 12.43
C ALA A 453 10.03 -2.48 13.57
N TYR A 454 10.62 -1.63 14.39
CA TYR A 454 9.92 -0.84 15.42
C TYR A 454 8.79 0.01 14.82
N LYS A 455 9.06 0.75 13.76
CA LYS A 455 8.05 1.59 13.10
C LYS A 455 6.91 0.77 12.48
N ILE A 456 7.22 -0.40 11.90
CA ILE A 456 6.21 -1.33 11.39
C ILE A 456 5.31 -1.80 12.54
N GLN A 457 5.90 -2.25 13.65
CA GLN A 457 5.17 -2.70 14.83
C GLN A 457 4.27 -1.59 15.40
N LEU A 458 4.78 -0.38 15.60
CA LEU A 458 3.98 0.76 16.07
C LEU A 458 2.77 1.01 15.17
N ARG A 459 2.98 0.98 13.85
CA ARG A 459 1.92 1.21 12.88
C ARG A 459 0.83 0.15 12.97
N PHE A 460 1.19 -1.11 12.99
CA PHE A 460 0.22 -2.21 12.93
C PHE A 460 -0.39 -2.52 14.29
N LEU A 461 0.40 -2.55 15.35
CA LEU A 461 -0.07 -3.01 16.66
C LEU A 461 -0.82 -1.92 17.44
N LEU A 462 -0.46 -0.64 17.27
CA LEU A 462 -1.04 0.45 18.04
C LEU A 462 -1.98 1.35 17.24
N LYS A 463 -1.69 1.60 15.93
CA LYS A 463 -2.48 2.53 15.12
C LYS A 463 -3.53 1.83 14.26
N LEU A 464 -3.14 0.87 13.42
CA LEU A 464 -4.05 0.19 12.50
C LEU A 464 -4.88 -0.90 13.16
N ARG A 465 -4.26 -1.69 14.04
CA ARG A 465 -4.89 -2.82 14.78
C ARG A 465 -5.78 -3.69 13.89
N PRO A 466 -5.25 -4.26 12.80
CA PRO A 466 -6.06 -5.07 11.90
C PRO A 466 -6.54 -6.33 12.60
N LYS A 467 -7.78 -6.76 12.33
CA LYS A 467 -8.40 -7.96 12.94
C LYS A 467 -7.63 -9.27 12.66
N GLN A 468 -6.78 -9.26 11.66
CA GLN A 468 -5.92 -10.38 11.27
C GLN A 468 -4.72 -10.59 12.21
N LEU A 469 -4.43 -9.64 13.11
CA LEU A 469 -3.34 -9.75 14.07
C LEU A 469 -3.91 -9.99 15.46
N LEU A 470 -3.70 -11.21 15.96
CA LEU A 470 -4.05 -11.60 17.32
C LEU A 470 -2.79 -11.53 18.18
N ILE A 471 -2.88 -10.90 19.36
CA ILE A 471 -1.73 -10.67 20.24
C ILE A 471 -1.92 -11.44 21.53
N GLU A 472 -0.96 -12.29 21.86
CA GLU A 472 -0.90 -13.04 23.10
C GLU A 472 0.40 -12.72 23.86
N THR A 473 0.30 -12.47 25.18
CA THR A 473 1.47 -12.28 26.03
C THR A 473 1.96 -13.64 26.51
N LEU A 474 3.23 -13.95 26.25
CA LEU A 474 3.87 -15.16 26.75
C LEU A 474 4.13 -15.03 28.25
N ARG A 475 3.65 -16.00 29.02
CA ARG A 475 4.04 -16.18 30.41
C ARG A 475 5.38 -16.90 30.45
N LEU A 476 6.42 -16.21 30.81
CA LEU A 476 7.71 -16.88 31.10
C LEU A 476 7.51 -17.78 32.33
N PRO A 477 8.03 -19.03 32.30
CA PRO A 477 8.07 -19.83 33.51
C PRO A 477 8.82 -19.01 34.60
N ALA A 478 8.26 -18.97 35.78
CA ALA A 478 8.93 -18.33 36.92
C ALA A 478 10.36 -18.88 37.00
N GLN A 479 11.35 -17.99 36.91
CA GLN A 479 12.71 -18.39 37.23
C GLN A 479 12.65 -18.92 38.66
N GLU A 480 12.85 -20.22 38.85
CA GLU A 480 13.13 -20.77 40.17
C GLU A 480 14.37 -20.02 40.66
N ALA A 481 14.13 -19.16 41.67
CA ALA A 481 15.19 -18.43 42.32
C ALA A 481 16.13 -19.48 42.96
N SER A 482 17.27 -19.69 42.30
CA SER A 482 18.40 -20.48 42.86
C SER A 482 19.23 -19.61 43.75
#